data_3719407a0752bc45f40e811fcbef0030
#
_entry.id   3719407a0752bc45f40e811fcbef0030
#
_cell.length_a   1.000
_cell.length_b   1.000
_cell.length_c   1.000
_cell.angle_alpha   90.00
_cell.angle_beta   90.00
_cell.angle_gamma   90.00
#
_symmetry.space_group_name_H-M   'P 1'
#
loop_
_entity.id
_entity.type
_entity.pdbx_description
1 polymer ?
#
loop_
_entity_poly.entity_id
_entity_poly.type
_entity_poly.pdbx_seq_one_letter_code
_entity_poly.pdbx_strand_id
1 'polypeptide(L)'
;MGKYEFIEQALQDLHEQGLYNTIRTIESSVGAWVVVEGKRVLNMCSNNYLGFADDERLRTAAKDAIDRYGVGPGAVRSIAGTMSLHIELEEKLAEFKGTEAALSVQSGLNTNLATIPLLMGKEDVIFTDELNHASIIDGCRLTKAKRVIFPHRDVDALRQALKENKDIEKKLIVTDGVFSMDGDLAPLPGIVEAAEEYGAMVMIDDAHGEGVLGSHGRGIVDHFNLHGRVDIEAGTMSKAFGVMGGYVAG
;
A
#
# COMPACT_ATOMS: atom_id res chain seq x y z
N MET A 1 -3.77 2.28 -41.70
CA MET A 1 -4.22 2.30 -40.30
C MET A 1 -3.64 3.53 -39.62
N GLY A 2 -4.49 4.35 -39.00
CA GLY A 2 -4.04 5.50 -38.23
C GLY A 2 -3.31 5.00 -36.98
N LYS A 3 -2.28 5.72 -36.54
CA LYS A 3 -1.45 5.31 -35.38
C LYS A 3 -2.23 5.19 -34.06
N TYR A 4 -3.47 5.63 -34.01
CA TYR A 4 -4.33 5.61 -32.81
C TYR A 4 -5.54 4.67 -32.93
N GLU A 5 -5.75 4.02 -34.08
CA GLU A 5 -6.90 3.11 -34.30
C GLU A 5 -7.03 2.03 -33.21
N PHE A 6 -5.89 1.51 -32.72
CA PHE A 6 -5.91 0.51 -31.64
C PHE A 6 -6.47 1.04 -30.30
N ILE A 7 -6.31 2.35 -30.03
CA ILE A 7 -6.87 2.99 -28.86
C ILE A 7 -8.38 3.18 -29.03
N GLU A 8 -8.79 3.67 -30.20
CA GLU A 8 -10.20 3.88 -30.54
C GLU A 8 -10.97 2.57 -30.47
N GLN A 9 -10.41 1.49 -31.04
CA GLN A 9 -11.00 0.15 -30.96
C GLN A 9 -11.10 -0.34 -29.51
N ALA A 10 -10.04 -0.21 -28.71
CA ALA A 10 -10.05 -0.64 -27.31
C ALA A 10 -11.10 0.14 -26.48
N LEU A 11 -11.27 1.43 -26.72
CA LEU A 11 -12.30 2.23 -26.08
C LEU A 11 -13.71 1.79 -26.49
N GLN A 12 -13.92 1.50 -27.78
CA GLN A 12 -15.19 0.98 -28.27
C GLN A 12 -15.52 -0.37 -27.65
N ASP A 13 -14.55 -1.28 -27.59
CA ASP A 13 -14.71 -2.60 -26.99
C ASP A 13 -15.10 -2.49 -25.50
N LEU A 14 -14.49 -1.56 -24.75
CA LEU A 14 -14.86 -1.28 -23.35
C LEU A 14 -16.30 -0.77 -23.22
N HIS A 15 -16.74 0.11 -24.11
CA HIS A 15 -18.12 0.59 -24.13
C HIS A 15 -19.11 -0.51 -24.46
N GLU A 16 -18.83 -1.33 -25.48
CA GLU A 16 -19.68 -2.44 -25.90
C GLU A 16 -19.82 -3.51 -24.80
N GLN A 17 -18.75 -3.76 -24.05
CA GLN A 17 -18.74 -4.71 -22.92
C GLN A 17 -19.31 -4.12 -21.61
N GLY A 18 -19.67 -2.83 -21.58
CA GLY A 18 -20.11 -2.16 -20.36
C GLY A 18 -19.01 -1.99 -19.29
N LEU A 19 -17.75 -2.10 -19.68
CA LEU A 19 -16.58 -1.99 -18.82
C LEU A 19 -15.93 -0.60 -18.83
N TYR A 20 -16.45 0.31 -19.66
CA TYR A 20 -15.95 1.69 -19.69
C TYR A 20 -16.29 2.42 -18.38
N ASN A 21 -15.26 2.80 -17.65
CA ASN A 21 -15.40 3.43 -16.34
C ASN A 21 -15.56 4.96 -16.50
N THR A 22 -16.70 5.50 -16.08
CA THR A 22 -16.92 6.94 -16.05
C THR A 22 -16.48 7.52 -14.72
N ILE A 23 -15.48 8.39 -14.74
CA ILE A 23 -15.00 9.12 -13.55
C ILE A 23 -16.04 10.18 -13.19
N ARG A 24 -16.64 10.05 -12.00
CA ARG A 24 -17.61 11.01 -11.49
C ARG A 24 -16.94 12.13 -10.72
N THR A 25 -17.46 13.36 -10.86
CA THR A 25 -16.90 14.53 -10.18
C THR A 25 -17.58 14.72 -8.82
N ILE A 26 -16.77 14.75 -7.74
CA ILE A 26 -17.21 15.13 -6.40
C ILE A 26 -16.99 16.63 -6.24
N GLU A 27 -18.05 17.35 -5.86
CA GLU A 27 -18.12 18.83 -5.79
C GLU A 27 -18.18 19.35 -4.35
N SER A 28 -17.92 18.49 -3.37
CA SER A 28 -17.91 18.82 -1.94
C SER A 28 -16.72 18.21 -1.23
N SER A 29 -16.51 18.52 0.05
CA SER A 29 -15.60 17.75 0.89
C SER A 29 -16.05 16.29 0.98
N VAL A 30 -15.10 15.38 1.30
CA VAL A 30 -15.35 13.94 1.35
C VAL A 30 -15.77 13.51 2.75
N GLY A 31 -17.06 13.24 2.91
CA GLY A 31 -17.65 12.73 4.14
C GLY A 31 -18.70 11.64 3.84
N ALA A 32 -19.57 11.34 4.80
CA ALA A 32 -20.68 10.40 4.62
C ALA A 32 -21.67 10.85 3.53
N TRP A 33 -21.84 12.14 3.35
CA TRP A 33 -22.62 12.74 2.29
C TRP A 33 -21.72 13.60 1.41
N VAL A 34 -21.82 13.42 0.10
CA VAL A 34 -21.06 14.17 -0.92
C VAL A 34 -22.02 14.73 -1.98
N VAL A 35 -21.58 15.74 -2.70
CA VAL A 35 -22.24 16.21 -3.92
C VAL A 35 -21.52 15.63 -5.11
N VAL A 36 -22.23 14.90 -5.94
CA VAL A 36 -21.73 14.29 -7.18
C VAL A 36 -22.60 14.76 -8.33
N GLU A 37 -22.02 15.48 -9.28
CA GLU A 37 -22.73 16.00 -10.46
C GLU A 37 -24.03 16.75 -10.05
N GLY A 38 -23.90 17.65 -9.08
CA GLY A 38 -25.01 18.48 -8.55
C GLY A 38 -26.00 17.73 -7.64
N LYS A 39 -25.83 16.44 -7.37
CA LYS A 39 -26.73 15.64 -6.54
C LYS A 39 -26.07 15.27 -5.22
N ARG A 40 -26.80 15.46 -4.11
CA ARG A 40 -26.38 14.97 -2.79
C ARG A 40 -26.63 13.47 -2.68
N VAL A 41 -25.55 12.70 -2.45
CA VAL A 41 -25.58 11.23 -2.36
C VAL A 41 -24.89 10.75 -1.11
N LEU A 42 -25.31 9.59 -0.59
CA LEU A 42 -24.61 8.89 0.49
C LEU A 42 -23.36 8.19 -0.09
N ASN A 43 -22.20 8.49 0.49
CA ASN A 43 -20.95 7.92 0.06
C ASN A 43 -20.68 6.58 0.78
N MET A 44 -20.91 5.47 0.09
CA MET A 44 -20.74 4.11 0.60
C MET A 44 -19.45 3.43 0.08
N CYS A 45 -18.62 4.15 -0.71
CA CYS A 45 -17.46 3.58 -1.39
C CYS A 45 -16.12 4.28 -1.07
N SER A 46 -16.10 5.15 -0.07
CA SER A 46 -14.89 5.83 0.36
C SER A 46 -14.01 4.94 1.24
N ASN A 47 -12.70 5.04 1.07
CA ASN A 47 -11.70 4.44 1.97
C ASN A 47 -11.33 5.37 3.15
N ASN A 48 -12.07 6.43 3.38
CA ASN A 48 -11.90 7.37 4.50
C ASN A 48 -12.40 6.75 5.81
N TYR A 49 -11.78 5.65 6.26
CA TYR A 49 -12.28 4.77 7.32
C TYR A 49 -12.53 5.47 8.65
N LEU A 50 -11.70 6.45 9.01
CA LEU A 50 -11.80 7.22 10.25
C LEU A 50 -12.48 8.59 10.08
N GLY A 51 -12.88 8.93 8.87
CA GLY A 51 -13.53 10.22 8.58
C GLY A 51 -12.58 11.42 8.58
N PHE A 52 -11.27 11.22 8.53
CA PHE A 52 -10.28 12.29 8.67
C PHE A 52 -10.12 13.20 7.45
N ALA A 53 -10.62 12.80 6.27
CA ALA A 53 -10.42 13.57 5.03
C ALA A 53 -10.95 15.02 5.08
N ASP A 54 -11.90 15.34 5.97
CA ASP A 54 -12.40 16.72 6.21
C ASP A 54 -12.37 17.11 7.70
N ASP A 55 -11.49 16.49 8.49
CA ASP A 55 -11.34 16.81 9.90
C ASP A 55 -10.72 18.20 10.09
N GLU A 56 -11.35 19.04 10.94
CA GLU A 56 -10.90 20.42 11.17
C GLU A 56 -9.48 20.50 11.76
N ARG A 57 -9.08 19.52 12.57
CA ARG A 57 -7.73 19.46 13.13
C ARG A 57 -6.67 19.28 12.05
N LEU A 58 -6.94 18.40 11.08
CA LEU A 58 -6.06 18.16 9.93
C LEU A 58 -6.02 19.37 8.99
N ARG A 59 -7.17 20.00 8.75
CA ARG A 59 -7.26 21.22 7.94
C ARG A 59 -6.47 22.36 8.55
N THR A 60 -6.56 22.55 9.87
CA THR A 60 -5.83 23.58 10.61
C THR A 60 -4.33 23.30 10.53
N ALA A 61 -3.90 22.08 10.87
CA ALA A 61 -2.49 21.69 10.79
C ALA A 61 -1.89 21.87 9.39
N ALA A 62 -2.67 21.57 8.33
CA ALA A 62 -2.23 21.77 6.96
C ALA A 62 -2.04 23.26 6.61
N LYS A 63 -2.96 24.14 7.04
CA LYS A 63 -2.82 25.60 6.84
C LYS A 63 -1.60 26.16 7.58
N ASP A 64 -1.42 25.78 8.84
CA ASP A 64 -0.28 26.21 9.65
C ASP A 64 1.06 25.73 9.03
N ALA A 65 1.08 24.52 8.50
CA ALA A 65 2.24 23.99 7.80
C ALA A 65 2.55 24.77 6.51
N ILE A 66 1.52 25.11 5.72
CA ILE A 66 1.67 25.92 4.51
C ILE A 66 2.20 27.32 4.85
N ASP A 67 1.65 27.96 5.88
CA ASP A 67 2.09 29.30 6.30
C ASP A 67 3.55 29.30 6.78
N ARG A 68 4.01 28.22 7.42
CA ARG A 68 5.36 28.09 7.96
C ARG A 68 6.40 27.59 6.95
N TYR A 69 6.03 26.65 6.09
CA TYR A 69 6.98 25.90 5.26
C TYR A 69 6.74 26.09 3.76
N GLY A 70 5.65 26.73 3.35
CA GLY A 70 5.23 26.80 1.97
C GLY A 70 4.54 25.50 1.48
N VAL A 71 4.37 25.38 0.19
CA VAL A 71 3.56 24.31 -0.42
C VAL A 71 4.34 22.99 -0.59
N GLY A 72 5.67 23.07 -0.67
CA GLY A 72 6.49 21.89 -0.86
C GLY A 72 7.99 22.21 -0.95
N PRO A 73 8.86 21.20 -0.93
CA PRO A 73 10.30 21.37 -0.83
C PRO A 73 10.98 21.85 -2.11
N GLY A 74 10.31 21.75 -3.28
CA GLY A 74 10.87 22.18 -4.57
C GLY A 74 12.09 21.37 -5.05
N ALA A 75 12.43 20.27 -4.39
CA ALA A 75 13.59 19.44 -4.69
C ALA A 75 13.38 17.98 -4.28
N VAL A 76 14.23 17.08 -4.79
CA VAL A 76 14.23 15.67 -4.37
C VAL A 76 14.81 15.50 -2.96
N ARG A 77 14.31 14.51 -2.23
CA ARG A 77 14.67 14.23 -0.83
C ARG A 77 16.18 14.10 -0.60
N SER A 78 16.89 13.42 -1.49
CA SER A 78 18.32 13.12 -1.36
C SER A 78 19.26 14.30 -1.63
N ILE A 79 18.77 15.43 -2.17
CA ILE A 79 19.62 16.58 -2.49
C ILE A 79 19.30 17.76 -1.57
N ALA A 80 18.11 18.37 -1.73
CA ALA A 80 17.73 19.59 -1.01
C ALA A 80 16.24 19.60 -0.61
N GLY A 81 15.54 18.46 -0.68
CA GLY A 81 14.09 18.34 -0.50
C GLY A 81 13.66 17.68 0.81
N THR A 82 14.59 17.32 1.72
CA THR A 82 14.23 16.78 3.02
C THR A 82 14.00 17.92 4.00
N MET A 83 12.75 18.11 4.38
CA MET A 83 12.33 19.10 5.37
C MET A 83 12.20 18.48 6.76
N SER A 84 12.23 19.29 7.82
CA SER A 84 12.01 18.82 9.19
C SER A 84 10.66 18.09 9.35
N LEU A 85 9.61 18.50 8.63
CA LEU A 85 8.32 17.82 8.62
C LEU A 85 8.38 16.38 8.11
N HIS A 86 9.26 16.08 7.15
CA HIS A 86 9.44 14.71 6.70
C HIS A 86 10.03 13.84 7.83
N ILE A 87 11.06 14.34 8.51
CA ILE A 87 11.71 13.62 9.60
C ILE A 87 10.73 13.39 10.75
N GLU A 88 9.99 14.44 11.17
CA GLU A 88 8.98 14.33 12.22
C GLU A 88 7.88 13.32 11.86
N LEU A 89 7.42 13.31 10.60
CA LEU A 89 6.43 12.34 10.13
C LEU A 89 6.98 10.90 10.17
N GLU A 90 8.20 10.71 9.70
CA GLU A 90 8.84 9.40 9.64
C GLU A 90 9.12 8.82 11.03
N GLU A 91 9.57 9.66 11.97
CA GLU A 91 9.71 9.27 13.38
C GLU A 91 8.37 8.86 14.01
N LYS A 92 7.29 9.64 13.75
CA LYS A 92 5.95 9.30 14.25
C LYS A 92 5.36 8.03 13.60
N LEU A 93 5.64 7.79 12.34
CA LEU A 93 5.21 6.56 11.66
C LEU A 93 5.95 5.34 12.21
N ALA A 94 7.26 5.43 12.43
CA ALA A 94 8.06 4.37 13.06
C ALA A 94 7.55 4.07 14.48
N GLU A 95 7.31 5.09 15.30
CA GLU A 95 6.72 4.94 16.64
C GLU A 95 5.34 4.28 16.59
N PHE A 96 4.47 4.74 15.67
CA PHE A 96 3.12 4.21 15.50
C PHE A 96 3.12 2.73 15.11
N LYS A 97 3.99 2.34 14.17
CA LYS A 97 4.14 0.95 13.72
C LYS A 97 4.96 0.09 14.68
N GLY A 98 5.75 0.70 15.58
CA GLY A 98 6.65 -0.01 16.48
C GLY A 98 7.86 -0.61 15.77
N THR A 99 8.36 0.07 14.74
CA THR A 99 9.52 -0.31 13.92
C THR A 99 10.73 0.58 14.20
N GLU A 100 11.91 0.18 13.71
CA GLU A 100 13.15 0.94 13.90
C GLU A 100 13.12 2.28 13.14
N ALA A 101 12.60 2.25 11.91
CA ALA A 101 12.55 3.43 11.05
C ALA A 101 11.30 3.41 10.14
N ALA A 102 10.99 4.57 9.56
CA ALA A 102 10.05 4.69 8.46
C ALA A 102 10.54 5.69 7.43
N LEU A 103 10.11 5.54 6.19
CA LEU A 103 10.38 6.46 5.09
C LEU A 103 9.08 6.80 4.37
N SER A 104 8.77 8.08 4.26
CA SER A 104 7.57 8.57 3.57
C SER A 104 7.80 8.75 2.07
N VAL A 105 6.77 8.42 1.30
CA VAL A 105 6.73 8.52 -0.16
C VAL A 105 5.38 9.12 -0.62
N GLN A 106 5.24 9.40 -1.93
CA GLN A 106 4.09 10.13 -2.46
C GLN A 106 2.76 9.36 -2.40
N SER A 107 2.79 8.03 -2.37
CA SER A 107 1.58 7.19 -2.32
C SER A 107 1.92 5.76 -1.93
N GLY A 108 0.91 4.96 -1.51
CA GLY A 108 1.07 3.52 -1.30
C GLY A 108 1.51 2.76 -2.57
N LEU A 109 1.07 3.22 -3.76
CA LEU A 109 1.59 2.71 -5.03
C LEU A 109 3.12 2.86 -5.10
N ASN A 110 3.62 4.06 -4.82
CA ASN A 110 5.06 4.33 -4.84
C ASN A 110 5.81 3.56 -3.76
N THR A 111 5.17 3.24 -2.63
CA THR A 111 5.76 2.39 -1.60
C THR A 111 6.14 1.03 -2.18
N ASN A 112 5.19 0.34 -2.82
CA ASN A 112 5.44 -0.98 -3.41
C ASN A 112 6.40 -0.94 -4.59
N LEU A 113 6.22 0.04 -5.51
CA LEU A 113 7.07 0.19 -6.69
C LEU A 113 8.52 0.57 -6.37
N ALA A 114 8.77 1.22 -5.24
CA ALA A 114 10.12 1.58 -4.81
C ALA A 114 10.75 0.46 -3.98
N THR A 115 10.01 -0.10 -3.00
CA THR A 115 10.57 -1.04 -2.01
C THR A 115 10.91 -2.40 -2.64
N ILE A 116 9.98 -3.01 -3.37
CA ILE A 116 10.18 -4.36 -3.90
C ILE A 116 11.37 -4.44 -4.86
N PRO A 117 11.49 -3.55 -5.88
CA PRO A 117 12.64 -3.60 -6.80
C PRO A 117 13.98 -3.22 -6.17
N LEU A 118 13.95 -2.42 -5.08
CA LEU A 118 15.17 -2.07 -4.36
C LEU A 118 15.76 -3.28 -3.63
N LEU A 119 14.90 -4.14 -3.09
CA LEU A 119 15.30 -5.27 -2.27
C LEU A 119 15.68 -6.51 -3.09
N MET A 120 15.02 -6.74 -4.24
CA MET A 120 15.04 -8.01 -4.95
C MET A 120 15.68 -7.90 -6.32
N GLY A 121 16.68 -8.74 -6.59
CA GLY A 121 17.45 -8.80 -7.84
C GLY A 121 17.23 -10.09 -8.62
N LYS A 122 18.05 -10.29 -9.65
CA LYS A 122 17.93 -11.40 -10.62
C LYS A 122 18.06 -12.80 -10.00
N GLU A 123 18.88 -12.94 -8.98
CA GLU A 123 19.19 -14.24 -8.36
C GLU A 123 18.24 -14.55 -7.19
N ASP A 124 17.29 -13.66 -6.92
CA ASP A 124 16.37 -13.71 -5.78
C ASP A 124 15.00 -14.28 -6.19
N VAL A 125 14.16 -14.61 -5.21
CA VAL A 125 12.79 -15.08 -5.43
C VAL A 125 11.79 -14.31 -4.59
N ILE A 126 10.66 -13.97 -5.22
CA ILE A 126 9.52 -13.32 -4.58
C ILE A 126 8.33 -14.29 -4.59
N PHE A 127 7.73 -14.52 -3.43
CA PHE A 127 6.48 -15.26 -3.26
C PHE A 127 5.36 -14.23 -3.05
N THR A 128 4.32 -14.29 -3.87
CA THR A 128 3.24 -13.31 -3.89
C THR A 128 1.88 -14.01 -3.93
N ASP A 129 0.95 -13.54 -3.09
CA ASP A 129 -0.44 -14.02 -3.13
C ASP A 129 -1.09 -13.64 -4.47
N GLU A 130 -1.93 -14.52 -5.03
CA GLU A 130 -2.54 -14.32 -6.35
C GLU A 130 -3.53 -13.14 -6.40
N LEU A 131 -4.12 -12.75 -5.25
CA LEU A 131 -5.06 -11.63 -5.16
C LEU A 131 -4.45 -10.32 -4.66
N ASN A 132 -3.12 -10.25 -4.57
CA ASN A 132 -2.43 -9.03 -4.17
C ASN A 132 -2.82 -7.83 -5.04
N HIS A 133 -2.82 -6.66 -4.40
CA HIS A 133 -3.07 -5.38 -5.06
C HIS A 133 -2.16 -5.17 -6.28
N ALA A 134 -2.68 -4.51 -7.32
CA ALA A 134 -1.97 -4.28 -8.58
C ALA A 134 -0.58 -3.62 -8.39
N SER A 135 -0.42 -2.75 -7.40
CA SER A 135 0.89 -2.12 -7.10
C SER A 135 1.96 -3.10 -6.63
N ILE A 136 1.58 -4.15 -5.88
CA ILE A 136 2.48 -5.24 -5.49
C ILE A 136 2.87 -6.04 -6.73
N ILE A 137 1.88 -6.41 -7.56
CA ILE A 137 2.10 -7.14 -8.81
C ILE A 137 3.07 -6.36 -9.71
N ASP A 138 2.86 -5.06 -9.87
CA ASP A 138 3.71 -4.19 -10.69
C ASP A 138 5.09 -3.99 -10.06
N GLY A 139 5.19 -3.83 -8.74
CA GLY A 139 6.47 -3.83 -8.03
C GLY A 139 7.28 -5.11 -8.28
N CYS A 140 6.62 -6.26 -8.22
CA CYS A 140 7.24 -7.55 -8.56
C CYS A 140 7.65 -7.65 -10.04
N ARG A 141 6.90 -7.04 -10.95
CA ARG A 141 7.24 -7.02 -12.40
C ARG A 141 8.43 -6.14 -12.73
N LEU A 142 8.67 -5.10 -11.95
CA LEU A 142 9.82 -4.21 -12.13
C LEU A 142 11.14 -4.86 -11.74
N THR A 143 11.14 -5.97 -11.00
CA THR A 143 12.33 -6.73 -10.67
C THR A 143 12.68 -7.73 -11.77
N LYS A 144 13.93 -8.28 -11.69
CA LYS A 144 14.33 -9.46 -12.45
C LYS A 144 14.29 -10.75 -11.61
N ALA A 145 13.80 -10.66 -10.38
CA ALA A 145 13.67 -11.79 -9.48
C ALA A 145 12.67 -12.83 -10.03
N LYS A 146 12.90 -14.08 -9.69
CA LYS A 146 11.91 -15.13 -9.94
C LYS A 146 10.64 -14.82 -9.15
N ARG A 147 9.48 -14.90 -9.80
CA ARG A 147 8.17 -14.73 -9.15
C ARG A 147 7.47 -16.05 -9.02
N VAL A 148 7.03 -16.37 -7.83
CA VAL A 148 6.24 -17.55 -7.51
C VAL A 148 4.91 -17.06 -6.92
N ILE A 149 3.83 -17.27 -7.65
CA ILE A 149 2.49 -16.91 -7.22
C ILE A 149 1.90 -18.11 -6.50
N PHE A 150 1.43 -17.93 -5.26
CA PHE A 150 0.74 -18.97 -4.51
C PHE A 150 -0.78 -18.67 -4.44
N PRO A 151 -1.63 -19.70 -4.34
CA PRO A 151 -3.07 -19.53 -4.23
C PRO A 151 -3.44 -18.69 -3.02
N HIS A 152 -4.51 -17.91 -3.16
CA HIS A 152 -4.95 -16.96 -2.16
C HIS A 152 -5.06 -17.59 -0.77
N ARG A 153 -4.31 -17.02 0.19
CA ARG A 153 -4.25 -17.42 1.61
C ARG A 153 -3.81 -18.87 1.87
N ASP A 154 -3.26 -19.55 0.87
CA ASP A 154 -2.83 -20.95 1.03
C ASP A 154 -1.39 -21.01 1.57
N VAL A 155 -1.27 -21.12 2.90
CA VAL A 155 0.02 -21.23 3.59
C VAL A 155 0.73 -22.55 3.27
N ASP A 156 0.00 -23.63 3.00
CA ASP A 156 0.61 -24.92 2.67
C ASP A 156 1.24 -24.88 1.27
N ALA A 157 0.56 -24.25 0.30
CA ALA A 157 1.13 -23.99 -1.02
C ALA A 157 2.34 -23.04 -0.93
N LEU A 158 2.30 -22.01 -0.08
CA LEU A 158 3.44 -21.13 0.18
C LEU A 158 4.63 -21.93 0.75
N ARG A 159 4.43 -22.78 1.76
CA ARG A 159 5.48 -23.64 2.33
C ARG A 159 6.10 -24.57 1.29
N GLN A 160 5.26 -25.19 0.44
CA GLN A 160 5.76 -26.02 -0.65
C GLN A 160 6.62 -25.22 -1.63
N ALA A 161 6.16 -24.03 -2.01
CA ALA A 161 6.91 -23.13 -2.89
C ALA A 161 8.25 -22.69 -2.28
N LEU A 162 8.28 -22.35 -0.99
CA LEU A 162 9.50 -22.01 -0.25
C LEU A 162 10.48 -23.19 -0.24
N LYS A 163 10.00 -24.40 0.03
CA LYS A 163 10.78 -25.63 0.02
C LYS A 163 11.41 -25.91 -1.33
N GLU A 164 10.69 -25.70 -2.42
CA GLU A 164 11.18 -25.87 -3.80
C GLU A 164 12.24 -24.84 -4.18
N ASN A 165 12.31 -23.73 -3.48
CA ASN A 165 13.27 -22.64 -3.70
C ASN A 165 14.23 -22.43 -2.51
N LYS A 166 14.41 -23.45 -1.65
CA LYS A 166 15.20 -23.35 -0.43
C LYS A 166 16.65 -22.93 -0.65
N ASP A 167 17.22 -23.33 -1.80
CA ASP A 167 18.64 -23.07 -2.15
C ASP A 167 18.88 -21.63 -2.64
N ILE A 168 17.84 -20.85 -2.89
CA ILE A 168 17.96 -19.42 -3.18
C ILE A 168 18.19 -18.68 -1.85
N GLU A 169 19.25 -17.86 -1.80
CA GLU A 169 19.63 -17.18 -0.57
C GLU A 169 18.61 -16.12 -0.14
N LYS A 170 18.26 -15.19 -1.05
CA LYS A 170 17.34 -14.10 -0.73
C LYS A 170 15.93 -14.38 -1.23
N LYS A 171 15.00 -14.41 -0.28
CA LYS A 171 13.60 -14.71 -0.48
C LYS A 171 12.74 -13.59 0.12
N LEU A 172 11.72 -13.16 -0.59
CA LEU A 172 10.73 -12.20 -0.11
C LEU A 172 9.33 -12.80 -0.27
N ILE A 173 8.57 -12.83 0.81
CA ILE A 173 7.12 -13.06 0.77
C ILE A 173 6.46 -11.69 0.84
N VAL A 174 5.58 -11.39 -0.12
CA VAL A 174 4.83 -10.13 -0.13
C VAL A 174 3.34 -10.38 -0.32
N THR A 175 2.52 -9.76 0.54
CA THR A 175 1.06 -9.89 0.49
C THR A 175 0.36 -8.66 1.05
N ASP A 176 -0.88 -8.42 0.58
CA ASP A 176 -1.79 -7.53 1.28
C ASP A 176 -2.07 -8.07 2.69
N GLY A 177 -2.22 -7.18 3.67
CA GLY A 177 -2.66 -7.54 5.02
C GLY A 177 -4.17 -7.75 5.06
N VAL A 178 -4.91 -6.83 4.46
CA VAL A 178 -6.37 -6.90 4.26
C VAL A 178 -6.65 -6.78 2.77
N PHE A 179 -7.28 -7.78 2.19
CA PHE A 179 -7.63 -7.81 0.78
C PHE A 179 -8.89 -6.98 0.54
N SER A 180 -8.75 -5.86 -0.17
CA SER A 180 -9.79 -4.82 -0.27
C SER A 180 -11.09 -5.27 -0.93
N MET A 181 -11.02 -6.21 -1.86
CA MET A 181 -12.20 -6.66 -2.63
C MET A 181 -13.01 -7.70 -1.87
N ASP A 182 -12.34 -8.59 -1.13
CA ASP A 182 -12.95 -9.70 -0.42
C ASP A 182 -13.15 -9.39 1.07
N GLY A 183 -12.35 -8.47 1.62
CA GLY A 183 -12.41 -8.01 3.01
C GLY A 183 -11.82 -9.00 4.01
N ASP A 184 -11.12 -10.02 3.54
CA ASP A 184 -10.48 -11.00 4.39
C ASP A 184 -9.03 -10.63 4.76
N LEU A 185 -8.50 -11.29 5.77
CA LEU A 185 -7.17 -11.05 6.30
C LEU A 185 -6.17 -12.07 5.77
N ALA A 186 -4.94 -11.63 5.51
CA ALA A 186 -3.84 -12.55 5.30
C ALA A 186 -3.69 -13.49 6.50
N PRO A 187 -3.40 -14.78 6.31
CA PRO A 187 -3.08 -15.71 7.39
C PRO A 187 -1.65 -15.45 7.92
N LEU A 188 -1.42 -14.20 8.37
CA LEU A 188 -0.09 -13.67 8.67
C LEU A 188 0.71 -14.52 9.67
N PRO A 189 0.12 -15.09 10.74
CA PRO A 189 0.88 -15.99 11.63
C PRO A 189 1.51 -17.18 10.89
N GLY A 190 0.76 -17.85 10.03
CA GLY A 190 1.26 -18.98 9.26
C GLY A 190 2.29 -18.57 8.18
N ILE A 191 2.13 -17.37 7.59
CA ILE A 191 3.09 -16.80 6.64
C ILE A 191 4.42 -16.53 7.34
N VAL A 192 4.39 -15.89 8.51
CA VAL A 192 5.59 -15.59 9.31
C VAL A 192 6.29 -16.85 9.75
N GLU A 193 5.56 -17.87 10.24
CA GLU A 193 6.14 -19.16 10.59
C GLU A 193 6.84 -19.83 9.38
N ALA A 194 6.21 -19.80 8.22
CA ALA A 194 6.81 -20.32 6.99
C ALA A 194 8.06 -19.52 6.58
N ALA A 195 8.01 -18.19 6.72
CA ALA A 195 9.15 -17.32 6.43
C ALA A 195 10.36 -17.65 7.32
N GLU A 196 10.15 -17.79 8.63
CA GLU A 196 11.19 -18.13 9.59
C GLU A 196 11.79 -19.52 9.33
N GLU A 197 10.96 -20.51 8.96
CA GLU A 197 11.39 -21.87 8.63
C GLU A 197 12.38 -21.89 7.43
N TYR A 198 12.16 -21.03 6.44
CA TYR A 198 12.94 -21.02 5.19
C TYR A 198 13.86 -19.80 5.03
N GLY A 199 13.97 -18.95 6.06
CA GLY A 199 14.81 -17.75 6.03
C GLY A 199 14.39 -16.74 4.96
N ALA A 200 13.08 -16.48 4.86
CA ALA A 200 12.51 -15.49 3.95
C ALA A 200 12.14 -14.21 4.70
N MET A 201 12.29 -13.05 4.05
CA MET A 201 11.75 -11.78 4.53
C MET A 201 10.23 -11.73 4.29
N VAL A 202 9.51 -11.04 5.15
CA VAL A 202 8.07 -10.79 5.03
C VAL A 202 7.81 -9.31 4.84
N MET A 203 7.14 -8.95 3.76
CA MET A 203 6.61 -7.60 3.49
C MET A 203 5.08 -7.65 3.46
N ILE A 204 4.46 -6.79 4.24
CA ILE A 204 2.99 -6.64 4.30
C ILE A 204 2.58 -5.27 3.77
N ASP A 205 1.64 -5.24 2.82
CA ASP A 205 0.89 -4.03 2.48
C ASP A 205 -0.33 -3.91 3.39
N ASP A 206 -0.23 -3.05 4.38
CA ASP A 206 -1.25 -2.86 5.42
C ASP A 206 -2.20 -1.69 5.12
N ALA A 207 -2.29 -1.27 3.87
CA ALA A 207 -3.05 -0.09 3.44
C ALA A 207 -4.53 -0.10 3.85
N HIS A 208 -5.11 -1.26 4.12
CA HIS A 208 -6.50 -1.42 4.57
C HIS A 208 -6.62 -1.85 6.03
N GLY A 209 -5.53 -2.27 6.67
CA GLY A 209 -5.51 -2.65 8.08
C GLY A 209 -5.10 -1.50 9.01
N GLU A 210 -4.20 -0.63 8.57
CA GLU A 210 -3.79 0.54 9.35
C GLU A 210 -4.96 1.49 9.63
N GLY A 211 -5.02 2.00 10.86
CA GLY A 211 -6.15 2.81 11.36
C GLY A 211 -7.39 1.99 11.72
N VAL A 212 -7.46 0.70 11.36
CA VAL A 212 -8.64 -0.17 11.50
C VAL A 212 -8.37 -1.36 12.41
N LEU A 213 -7.30 -2.10 12.17
CA LEU A 213 -6.94 -3.30 12.92
C LEU A 213 -5.92 -3.02 14.02
N GLY A 214 -5.86 -3.94 14.98
CA GLY A 214 -4.88 -3.89 16.06
C GLY A 214 -5.20 -2.84 17.12
N SER A 215 -4.40 -2.82 18.16
CA SER A 215 -4.50 -1.84 19.24
C SER A 215 -4.15 -0.45 18.72
N HIS A 216 -5.01 0.52 18.98
CA HIS A 216 -4.86 1.89 18.49
C HIS A 216 -4.78 2.02 16.96
N GLY A 217 -5.28 1.02 16.20
CA GLY A 217 -5.26 1.02 14.74
C GLY A 217 -3.87 0.81 14.12
N ARG A 218 -2.94 0.16 14.83
CA ARG A 218 -1.57 -0.08 14.34
C ARG A 218 -1.46 -1.04 13.16
N GLY A 219 -2.56 -1.70 12.81
CA GLY A 219 -2.63 -2.55 11.64
C GLY A 219 -2.55 -4.04 11.94
N ILE A 220 -2.34 -4.83 10.87
CA ILE A 220 -2.45 -6.29 10.94
C ILE A 220 -1.32 -6.94 11.74
N VAL A 221 -0.12 -6.37 11.74
CA VAL A 221 1.02 -6.90 12.51
C VAL A 221 0.73 -6.82 14.00
N ASP A 222 0.20 -5.68 14.47
CA ASP A 222 -0.25 -5.52 15.86
C ASP A 222 -1.45 -6.41 16.19
N HIS A 223 -2.40 -6.56 15.25
CA HIS A 223 -3.58 -7.41 15.42
C HIS A 223 -3.22 -8.86 15.77
N PHE A 224 -2.16 -9.38 15.18
CA PHE A 224 -1.67 -10.74 15.42
C PHE A 224 -0.50 -10.81 16.42
N ASN A 225 -0.09 -9.71 17.05
CA ASN A 225 1.05 -9.62 17.97
C ASN A 225 2.37 -10.12 17.33
N LEU A 226 2.65 -9.71 16.10
CA LEU A 226 3.80 -10.16 15.32
C LEU A 226 4.90 -9.08 15.16
N HIS A 227 4.92 -8.08 16.06
CA HIS A 227 5.97 -7.07 16.08
C HIS A 227 7.37 -7.71 16.16
N GLY A 228 8.29 -7.23 15.32
CA GLY A 228 9.66 -7.74 15.20
C GLY A 228 9.77 -9.07 14.46
N ARG A 229 8.66 -9.59 13.89
CA ARG A 229 8.64 -10.82 13.08
C ARG A 229 8.21 -10.57 11.64
N VAL A 230 7.77 -9.38 11.31
CA VAL A 230 7.52 -8.87 9.96
C VAL A 230 8.62 -7.86 9.67
N ASP A 231 9.32 -8.02 8.54
CA ASP A 231 10.48 -7.21 8.24
C ASP A 231 10.13 -5.85 7.66
N ILE A 232 9.02 -5.78 6.91
CA ILE A 232 8.63 -4.58 6.16
C ILE A 232 7.12 -4.41 6.20
N GLU A 233 6.68 -3.24 6.65
CA GLU A 233 5.30 -2.80 6.59
C GLU A 233 5.16 -1.64 5.60
N ALA A 234 4.44 -1.87 4.50
CA ALA A 234 4.05 -0.82 3.57
C ALA A 234 2.68 -0.27 3.95
N GLY A 235 2.50 1.03 3.88
CA GLY A 235 1.25 1.67 4.23
C GLY A 235 0.90 2.83 3.30
N THR A 236 -0.33 3.34 3.45
CA THR A 236 -0.82 4.50 2.73
C THR A 236 -1.50 5.49 3.66
N MET A 237 -1.22 6.76 3.52
CA MET A 237 -1.92 7.80 4.27
C MET A 237 -3.22 8.26 3.61
N SER A 238 -3.55 7.71 2.43
CA SER A 238 -4.69 8.17 1.61
C SER A 238 -6.03 7.49 1.93
N LYS A 239 -6.07 6.62 2.94
CA LYS A 239 -7.27 5.91 3.37
C LYS A 239 -7.67 6.31 4.80
N ALA A 240 -7.35 5.53 5.81
CA ALA A 240 -7.72 5.81 7.19
C ALA A 240 -7.22 7.17 7.70
N PHE A 241 -6.00 7.56 7.33
CA PHE A 241 -5.44 8.86 7.75
C PHE A 241 -5.98 10.07 6.98
N GLY A 242 -6.70 9.87 5.87
CA GLY A 242 -7.46 10.91 5.15
C GLY A 242 -6.61 11.96 4.43
N VAL A 243 -5.31 11.71 4.20
CA VAL A 243 -4.39 12.61 3.50
C VAL A 243 -3.71 11.91 2.32
N MET A 244 -2.80 12.57 1.62
CA MET A 244 -2.02 11.93 0.56
C MET A 244 -0.67 11.43 1.08
N GLY A 245 -0.19 10.34 0.49
CA GLY A 245 1.12 9.80 0.77
C GLY A 245 1.10 8.28 0.98
N GLY A 246 2.29 7.74 1.12
CA GLY A 246 2.55 6.37 1.53
C GLY A 246 3.81 6.32 2.38
N TYR A 247 4.12 5.17 2.93
CA TYR A 247 5.34 4.96 3.68
C TYR A 247 5.74 3.48 3.68
N VAL A 248 7.01 3.25 3.95
CA VAL A 248 7.55 1.95 4.31
C VAL A 248 8.14 2.06 5.71
N ALA A 249 7.94 1.05 6.54
CA ALA A 249 8.46 0.95 7.90
C ALA A 249 9.08 -0.45 8.12
N GLY A 250 10.17 -0.51 8.93
CA GLY A 250 10.88 -1.75 9.24
C GLY A 250 12.03 -1.53 10.21
#